data_2d26c3aa646e47068f6764ad52e71ed8
#
_entry.id   2d26c3aa646e47068f6764ad52e71ed8
#
_cell.length_a   1.000
_cell.length_b   1.000
_cell.length_c   1.000
_cell.angle_alpha   90.00
_cell.angle_beta   90.00
_cell.angle_gamma   90.00
#
_symmetry.space_group_name_H-M   'P 1'
#
loop_
_entity.id
_entity.type
_entity.pdbx_description
1 polymer ?
#
loop_
_entity_poly.entity_id
_entity_poly.type
_entity_poly.pdbx_seq_one_letter_code
_entity_poly.pdbx_strand_id
1 'polypeptide(L)'
;MKKISKLVCIIMCIAMVAALCACGSSASTPAASDAPASEPQNALEKIKADGVLTVALSPDFSPMEFVDASKSGQDQYVGFDVSLAKYIAEYIGVDLSIEAMNFDACQTAVYTASVPMAISGFSWTEERAENYNISDYFYAGDNETEQVLLIRSADADKYKAAEDFAGLDVGAQNASLQMQLVTEQLTDANPITIGDIGTGVLELQNGNIEALAVAKGNASMIISSNPDLAICSWEFDVKAEYEANVVLVTKGEDELLAVVNEALAKAYADGLYGEWYNAAVELAKSENATEKTID
;
A
#
# COMPACT_ATOMS: atom_id res chain seq x y z
N MET A 1 37.83 -2.00 55.83
CA MET A 1 38.45 -0.84 56.52
C MET A 1 38.07 0.42 55.75
N LYS A 2 37.40 1.29 56.49
CA LYS A 2 37.29 2.75 56.36
C LYS A 2 36.72 3.29 55.04
N LYS A 3 35.49 3.75 54.96
CA LYS A 3 34.84 4.94 55.54
C LYS A 3 35.44 6.26 55.04
N ILE A 4 34.49 7.13 54.65
CA ILE A 4 34.56 8.61 54.68
C ILE A 4 34.85 9.20 53.27
N SER A 5 34.06 10.10 52.69
CA SER A 5 33.20 11.12 53.28
C SER A 5 32.25 11.70 52.25
N LYS A 6 31.08 11.88 52.68
CA LYS A 6 30.10 12.84 52.24
C LYS A 6 30.59 14.27 52.39
N LEU A 7 29.94 15.17 51.68
CA LEU A 7 29.76 16.57 52.00
C LEU A 7 30.80 17.54 51.40
N VAL A 8 30.29 18.43 50.60
CA VAL A 8 30.46 19.87 50.60
C VAL A 8 29.65 20.40 49.43
N CYS A 9 28.48 20.83 49.64
CA CYS A 9 27.92 22.18 49.90
C CYS A 9 27.64 22.90 48.59
N ILE A 10 26.40 23.11 48.19
CA ILE A 10 25.47 24.15 48.68
C ILE A 10 26.27 25.38 49.20
N ILE A 11 26.02 26.45 48.55
CA ILE A 11 26.15 27.88 48.85
C ILE A 11 26.84 28.59 47.66
N MET A 12 26.08 29.24 46.82
CA MET A 12 26.19 30.69 46.60
C MET A 12 24.99 31.19 45.81
N CYS A 13 23.95 31.49 46.53
CA CYS A 13 22.93 32.46 46.12
C CYS A 13 23.41 33.86 46.52
N ILE A 14 22.90 34.82 45.75
CA ILE A 14 22.64 36.21 46.16
C ILE A 14 23.72 37.26 45.86
N ALA A 15 23.18 38.24 45.24
CA ALA A 15 23.54 39.67 45.10
C ALA A 15 24.22 40.00 43.76
N MET A 16 23.77 40.96 42.96
CA MET A 16 23.29 42.28 43.31
C MET A 16 22.47 42.92 42.22
N VAL A 17 21.47 43.59 42.63
CA VAL A 17 20.62 44.53 41.91
C VAL A 17 21.33 45.88 41.79
N ALA A 18 20.99 46.58 40.67
CA ALA A 18 21.03 48.01 40.46
C ALA A 18 22.30 48.66 39.93
N ALA A 19 22.17 49.15 38.71
CA ALA A 19 22.50 50.53 38.38
C ALA A 19 21.76 50.98 37.13
N LEU A 20 21.17 52.11 37.24
CA LEU A 20 20.26 52.89 36.45
C LEU A 20 20.86 53.53 35.17
N CYS A 21 19.99 53.68 34.19
CA CYS A 21 19.85 54.81 33.25
C CYS A 21 21.05 55.29 32.42
N ALA A 22 20.93 55.05 31.08
CA ALA A 22 21.23 56.10 30.10
C ALA A 22 20.37 55.91 28.84
N CYS A 23 19.60 56.94 28.50
CA CYS A 23 18.81 57.03 27.30
C CYS A 23 19.68 57.00 26.04
N GLY A 24 19.26 56.21 25.04
CA GLY A 24 19.76 56.25 23.69
C GLY A 24 18.73 55.61 22.75
N SER A 25 17.92 56.48 22.08
CA SER A 25 16.99 56.05 21.06
C SER A 25 17.75 55.46 19.88
N SER A 26 17.53 54.17 19.63
CA SER A 26 17.80 53.56 18.33
C SER A 26 16.67 52.57 18.07
N ALA A 27 15.96 52.82 16.97
CA ALA A 27 14.88 51.97 16.49
C ALA A 27 15.41 50.56 16.24
N SER A 28 15.06 49.60 17.13
CA SER A 28 15.27 48.20 16.91
C SER A 28 14.02 47.67 16.21
N THR A 29 14.21 47.19 14.99
CA THR A 29 13.35 46.27 14.28
C THR A 29 12.99 45.12 15.21
N PRO A 30 11.71 44.70 15.33
CA PRO A 30 11.38 43.55 16.13
C PRO A 30 12.03 42.33 15.47
N ALA A 31 12.93 41.68 16.16
CA ALA A 31 13.36 40.32 15.82
C ALA A 31 12.11 39.44 15.85
N ALA A 32 11.85 38.74 14.75
CA ALA A 32 10.88 37.69 14.74
C ALA A 32 11.26 36.68 15.84
N SER A 33 10.36 36.50 16.78
CA SER A 33 10.47 35.47 17.79
C SER A 33 10.29 34.14 17.05
N ASP A 34 11.37 33.40 16.82
CA ASP A 34 11.29 31.99 16.50
C ASP A 34 10.69 31.28 17.72
N ALA A 35 9.36 31.20 17.76
CA ALA A 35 8.70 30.23 18.61
C ALA A 35 9.16 28.84 18.13
N PRO A 36 9.53 27.91 19.00
CA PRO A 36 9.83 26.55 18.56
C PRO A 36 8.61 26.02 17.83
N ALA A 37 8.82 25.48 16.63
CA ALA A 37 7.78 24.82 15.89
C ALA A 37 7.19 23.73 16.80
N SER A 38 5.86 23.74 16.95
CA SER A 38 5.17 22.66 17.69
C SER A 38 5.46 21.35 16.97
N GLU A 39 5.66 20.28 17.73
CA GLU A 39 5.77 18.95 17.13
C GLU A 39 4.49 18.62 16.33
N PRO A 40 4.59 17.89 15.22
CA PRO A 40 3.44 17.48 14.41
C PRO A 40 2.42 16.73 15.28
N GLN A 41 1.14 17.08 15.15
CA GLN A 41 0.07 16.48 15.97
C GLN A 41 -0.61 15.30 15.30
N ASN A 42 -0.45 15.14 13.97
CA ASN A 42 -1.03 14.07 13.16
C ASN A 42 -0.09 13.71 11.99
N ALA A 43 -0.44 12.62 11.28
CA ALA A 43 0.38 12.12 10.18
C ALA A 43 0.54 13.13 9.05
N LEU A 44 -0.50 13.89 8.69
CA LEU A 44 -0.42 14.89 7.63
C LEU A 44 0.56 16.03 7.95
N GLU A 45 0.55 16.52 9.20
CA GLU A 45 1.51 17.53 9.64
C GLU A 45 2.94 17.00 9.61
N LYS A 46 3.12 15.74 10.03
CA LYS A 46 4.42 15.07 9.98
C LYS A 46 4.93 14.91 8.55
N ILE A 47 4.09 14.42 7.63
CA ILE A 47 4.41 14.30 6.20
C ILE A 47 4.85 15.65 5.62
N LYS A 48 4.10 16.73 5.92
CA LYS A 48 4.45 18.09 5.45
C LYS A 48 5.74 18.61 6.06
N ALA A 49 6.01 18.31 7.32
CA ALA A 49 7.23 18.72 8.01
C ALA A 49 8.46 17.97 7.48
N ASP A 50 8.32 16.66 7.23
CA ASP A 50 9.37 15.80 6.70
C ASP A 50 9.59 16.02 5.18
N GLY A 51 8.60 16.58 4.48
CA GLY A 51 8.63 16.80 3.04
C GLY A 51 8.50 15.51 2.21
N VAL A 52 8.06 14.40 2.82
CA VAL A 52 7.97 13.09 2.17
C VAL A 52 6.70 12.36 2.60
N LEU A 53 5.95 11.85 1.63
CA LEU A 53 4.89 10.87 1.82
C LEU A 53 5.44 9.46 1.60
N THR A 54 5.46 8.64 2.63
CA THR A 54 5.78 7.21 2.53
C THR A 54 4.52 6.42 2.26
N VAL A 55 4.55 5.58 1.21
CA VAL A 55 3.43 4.72 0.81
C VAL A 55 3.92 3.27 0.72
N ALA A 56 3.26 2.37 1.45
CA ALA A 56 3.50 0.94 1.31
C ALA A 56 2.74 0.38 0.11
N LEU A 57 3.38 -0.50 -0.66
CA LEU A 57 2.75 -1.26 -1.74
C LEU A 57 3.48 -2.58 -1.99
N SER A 58 2.76 -3.55 -2.57
CA SER A 58 3.29 -4.86 -3.00
C SER A 58 3.43 -4.86 -4.51
N PRO A 59 4.66 -4.71 -5.06
CA PRO A 59 4.84 -4.50 -6.51
C PRO A 59 4.83 -5.82 -7.29
N ASP A 60 3.77 -6.61 -7.12
CA ASP A 60 3.54 -7.92 -7.71
C ASP A 60 2.15 -8.05 -8.37
N PHE A 61 1.49 -6.91 -8.65
CA PHE A 61 0.12 -6.88 -9.14
C PHE A 61 -0.05 -6.00 -10.39
N SER A 62 0.54 -6.45 -11.52
CA SER A 62 0.39 -5.75 -12.82
C SER A 62 -1.07 -5.72 -13.29
N PRO A 63 -1.56 -4.61 -13.86
CA PRO A 63 -0.88 -3.34 -14.16
C PRO A 63 -0.99 -2.30 -13.03
N MET A 64 -1.49 -2.68 -11.85
CA MET A 64 -1.71 -1.74 -10.75
C MET A 64 -0.38 -1.29 -10.13
N GLU A 65 0.46 -2.22 -9.69
CA GLU A 65 1.82 -1.94 -9.20
C GLU A 65 2.78 -3.09 -9.52
N PHE A 66 3.92 -2.75 -10.11
CA PHE A 66 4.95 -3.71 -10.52
C PHE A 66 6.31 -3.02 -10.67
N VAL A 67 7.31 -3.80 -11.07
CA VAL A 67 8.68 -3.30 -11.27
C VAL A 67 9.02 -3.19 -12.74
N ASP A 68 9.57 -2.04 -13.15
CA ASP A 68 10.29 -1.85 -14.40
C ASP A 68 11.77 -2.14 -14.17
N ALA A 69 12.23 -3.33 -14.55
CA ALA A 69 13.59 -3.80 -14.34
C ALA A 69 14.66 -3.00 -15.12
N SER A 70 14.25 -2.13 -16.04
CA SER A 70 15.17 -1.20 -16.72
C SER A 70 15.55 -0.01 -15.86
N LYS A 71 14.86 0.22 -14.74
CA LYS A 71 15.04 1.32 -13.81
C LYS A 71 15.59 0.84 -12.47
N SER A 72 15.90 1.76 -11.58
CA SER A 72 16.44 1.46 -10.26
C SER A 72 15.97 2.49 -9.21
N GLY A 73 16.14 2.16 -7.92
CA GLY A 73 15.71 3.02 -6.83
C GLY A 73 14.18 3.20 -6.82
N GLN A 74 13.70 4.38 -6.52
CA GLN A 74 12.25 4.65 -6.48
C GLN A 74 11.60 4.61 -7.86
N ASP A 75 12.33 4.93 -8.92
CA ASP A 75 11.80 4.97 -10.29
C ASP A 75 11.47 3.58 -10.87
N GLN A 76 11.95 2.49 -10.23
CA GLN A 76 11.64 1.13 -10.65
C GLN A 76 10.18 0.75 -10.41
N TYR A 77 9.53 1.37 -9.43
CA TYR A 77 8.13 1.10 -9.12
C TYR A 77 7.23 1.86 -10.09
N VAL A 78 6.35 1.14 -10.74
CA VAL A 78 5.48 1.65 -11.82
C VAL A 78 4.09 1.01 -11.72
N GLY A 79 3.12 1.60 -12.42
CA GLY A 79 1.76 1.11 -12.46
C GLY A 79 0.75 2.20 -12.13
N PHE A 80 -0.51 1.81 -12.15
CA PHE A 80 -1.62 2.72 -11.87
C PHE A 80 -1.54 3.26 -10.41
N ASP A 81 -1.38 2.37 -9.42
CA ASP A 81 -1.35 2.73 -8.00
C ASP A 81 -0.12 3.58 -7.65
N VAL A 82 1.00 3.36 -8.35
CA VAL A 82 2.19 4.21 -8.22
C VAL A 82 1.93 5.61 -8.78
N SER A 83 1.20 5.72 -9.90
CA SER A 83 0.80 7.02 -10.46
C SER A 83 -0.14 7.77 -9.53
N LEU A 84 -1.08 7.05 -8.90
CA LEU A 84 -1.98 7.60 -7.90
C LEU A 84 -1.22 8.07 -6.65
N ALA A 85 -0.29 7.24 -6.12
CA ALA A 85 0.53 7.60 -4.97
C ALA A 85 1.35 8.88 -5.23
N LYS A 86 1.94 8.97 -6.42
CA LYS A 86 2.68 10.15 -6.87
C LYS A 86 1.79 11.40 -6.93
N TYR A 87 0.59 11.27 -7.49
CA TYR A 87 -0.36 12.37 -7.56
C TYR A 87 -0.79 12.85 -6.17
N ILE A 88 -1.05 11.93 -5.22
CA ILE A 88 -1.38 12.30 -3.84
C ILE A 88 -0.22 13.04 -3.17
N ALA A 89 1.03 12.58 -3.33
CA ALA A 89 2.20 13.28 -2.80
C ALA A 89 2.35 14.69 -3.40
N GLU A 90 2.18 14.83 -4.71
CA GLU A 90 2.18 16.13 -5.40
C GLU A 90 1.04 17.04 -4.92
N TYR A 91 -0.15 16.48 -4.66
CA TYR A 91 -1.30 17.22 -4.13
C TYR A 91 -1.05 17.77 -2.72
N ILE A 92 -0.37 16.98 -1.87
CA ILE A 92 0.07 17.41 -0.53
C ILE A 92 1.21 18.44 -0.63
N GLY A 93 2.02 18.40 -1.70
CA GLY A 93 3.20 19.26 -1.93
C GLY A 93 4.49 18.69 -1.35
N VAL A 94 4.67 17.37 -1.38
CA VAL A 94 5.83 16.64 -0.84
C VAL A 94 6.34 15.61 -1.86
N ASP A 95 7.53 15.06 -1.60
CA ASP A 95 8.08 13.96 -2.38
C ASP A 95 7.39 12.62 -2.03
N LEU A 96 7.40 11.67 -2.96
CA LEU A 96 6.94 10.29 -2.73
C LEU A 96 8.12 9.39 -2.35
N SER A 97 7.92 8.53 -1.35
CA SER A 97 8.78 7.39 -1.05
C SER A 97 7.95 6.12 -1.02
N ILE A 98 8.24 5.17 -1.91
CA ILE A 98 7.60 3.85 -1.91
C ILE A 98 8.38 2.92 -1.00
N GLU A 99 7.68 2.29 -0.07
CA GLU A 99 8.17 1.21 0.76
C GLU A 99 7.56 -0.11 0.28
N ALA A 100 8.34 -0.82 -0.54
CA ALA A 100 7.89 -2.08 -1.16
C ALA A 100 8.00 -3.24 -0.16
N MET A 101 6.89 -3.95 0.03
CA MET A 101 6.79 -5.09 0.93
C MET A 101 5.68 -6.04 0.46
N ASN A 102 5.55 -7.21 1.07
CA ASN A 102 4.46 -8.12 0.75
C ASN A 102 3.09 -7.52 1.10
N PHE A 103 2.05 -7.96 0.43
CA PHE A 103 0.70 -7.41 0.52
C PHE A 103 0.14 -7.37 1.96
N ASP A 104 0.31 -8.44 2.73
CA ASP A 104 -0.09 -8.51 4.14
C ASP A 104 0.79 -7.62 5.04
N ALA A 105 2.07 -7.46 4.68
CA ALA A 105 2.97 -6.56 5.39
C ALA A 105 2.58 -5.09 5.17
N CYS A 106 2.10 -4.70 3.97
CA CYS A 106 1.55 -3.36 3.73
C CYS A 106 0.42 -3.04 4.71
N GLN A 107 -0.52 -3.97 4.89
CA GLN A 107 -1.62 -3.82 5.82
C GLN A 107 -1.13 -3.71 7.27
N THR A 108 -0.20 -4.58 7.67
CA THR A 108 0.40 -4.54 9.01
C THR A 108 1.14 -3.23 9.27
N ALA A 109 1.87 -2.71 8.29
CA ALA A 109 2.62 -1.46 8.41
C ALA A 109 1.71 -0.25 8.66
N VAL A 110 0.56 -0.17 7.98
CA VAL A 110 -0.45 0.86 8.22
C VAL A 110 -1.15 0.66 9.55
N TYR A 111 -1.51 -0.59 9.90
CA TYR A 111 -2.16 -0.90 11.18
C TYR A 111 -1.32 -0.49 12.39
N THR A 112 0.00 -0.69 12.30
CA THR A 112 0.96 -0.34 13.36
C THR A 112 1.45 1.12 13.27
N ALA A 113 0.94 1.91 12.32
CA ALA A 113 1.38 3.28 12.05
C ALA A 113 2.89 3.41 11.74
N SER A 114 3.54 2.36 11.24
CA SER A 114 4.93 2.44 10.78
C SER A 114 5.04 3.15 9.42
N VAL A 115 3.99 3.06 8.59
CA VAL A 115 3.75 3.92 7.44
C VAL A 115 2.36 4.54 7.53
N PRO A 116 2.16 5.77 7.04
CA PRO A 116 0.89 6.47 7.21
C PRO A 116 -0.23 5.93 6.32
N MET A 117 0.10 5.32 5.18
CA MET A 117 -0.87 4.81 4.23
C MET A 117 -0.30 3.74 3.31
N ALA A 118 -1.18 2.95 2.70
CA ALA A 118 -0.86 1.97 1.67
C ALA A 118 -1.82 2.09 0.48
N ILE A 119 -1.28 1.87 -0.73
CA ILE A 119 -2.02 1.77 -1.98
C ILE A 119 -1.48 0.52 -2.68
N SER A 120 -2.30 -0.51 -2.84
CA SER A 120 -1.86 -1.79 -3.45
C SER A 120 -3.09 -2.65 -3.81
N GLY A 121 -3.93 -2.16 -4.71
CA GLY A 121 -5.10 -2.90 -5.17
C GLY A 121 -6.04 -3.38 -4.05
N PHE A 122 -6.14 -2.64 -2.95
CA PHE A 122 -6.97 -3.06 -1.82
C PHE A 122 -8.45 -2.91 -2.12
N SER A 123 -9.18 -4.02 -2.27
CA SER A 123 -10.64 -4.00 -2.25
C SER A 123 -11.16 -3.55 -0.89
N TRP A 124 -12.31 -2.88 -0.87
CA TRP A 124 -13.01 -2.64 0.39
C TRP A 124 -13.44 -3.98 1.01
N THR A 125 -13.25 -4.15 2.31
CA THR A 125 -13.81 -5.25 3.09
C THR A 125 -14.24 -4.75 4.47
N GLU A 126 -15.19 -5.45 5.12
CA GLU A 126 -15.62 -5.10 6.48
C GLU A 126 -14.43 -5.09 7.45
N GLU A 127 -13.56 -6.10 7.37
CA GLU A 127 -12.37 -6.21 8.22
C GLU A 127 -11.44 -5.01 8.04
N ARG A 128 -11.20 -4.59 6.80
CA ARG A 128 -10.37 -3.40 6.54
C ARG A 128 -11.03 -2.12 7.06
N ALA A 129 -12.34 -1.97 6.91
CA ALA A 129 -13.07 -0.81 7.43
C ALA A 129 -13.05 -0.72 8.98
N GLU A 130 -12.98 -1.84 9.67
CA GLU A 130 -12.80 -1.87 11.12
C GLU A 130 -11.40 -1.44 11.56
N ASN A 131 -10.37 -1.84 10.82
CA ASN A 131 -8.98 -1.69 11.23
C ASN A 131 -8.28 -0.43 10.73
N TYR A 132 -8.78 0.19 9.65
CA TYR A 132 -8.16 1.34 8.99
C TYR A 132 -9.15 2.49 8.83
N ASN A 133 -8.64 3.69 8.58
CA ASN A 133 -9.37 4.72 7.88
C ASN A 133 -9.33 4.38 6.39
N ILE A 134 -10.49 4.23 5.77
CA ILE A 134 -10.66 3.80 4.37
C ILE A 134 -11.02 5.03 3.52
N SER A 135 -10.36 5.21 2.39
CA SER A 135 -10.68 6.27 1.45
C SER A 135 -12.02 6.07 0.74
N ASP A 136 -12.48 7.08 0.04
CA ASP A 136 -13.47 6.92 -1.01
C ASP A 136 -12.96 5.93 -2.06
N TYR A 137 -13.88 5.29 -2.77
CA TYR A 137 -13.56 4.34 -3.82
C TYR A 137 -12.84 5.03 -4.98
N PHE A 138 -11.83 4.35 -5.52
CA PHE A 138 -11.18 4.77 -6.74
C PHE A 138 -11.21 3.65 -7.79
N TYR A 139 -10.79 3.99 -9.01
CA TYR A 139 -10.84 3.09 -10.13
C TYR A 139 -9.89 1.89 -9.95
N ALA A 140 -10.46 0.70 -10.07
CA ALA A 140 -9.73 -0.56 -9.98
C ALA A 140 -9.31 -1.11 -11.36
N GLY A 141 -9.70 -0.46 -12.46
CA GLY A 141 -9.61 -1.04 -13.78
C GLY A 141 -10.56 -2.22 -13.92
N ASP A 142 -10.19 -3.18 -14.74
CA ASP A 142 -10.91 -4.45 -14.88
C ASP A 142 -10.37 -5.53 -13.92
N ASN A 143 -9.48 -5.14 -13.00
CA ASN A 143 -8.78 -6.10 -12.14
C ASN A 143 -9.64 -6.61 -10.99
N GLU A 144 -10.46 -5.75 -10.39
CA GLU A 144 -11.18 -6.09 -9.16
C GLU A 144 -12.66 -6.43 -9.38
N THR A 145 -13.17 -6.25 -10.61
CA THR A 145 -14.57 -6.56 -10.93
C THR A 145 -14.84 -8.05 -11.04
N GLU A 146 -13.85 -8.85 -11.43
CA GLU A 146 -13.96 -10.30 -11.59
C GLU A 146 -12.76 -10.98 -10.93
N GLN A 147 -13.05 -12.00 -10.13
CA GLN A 147 -12.04 -12.81 -9.43
C GLN A 147 -12.07 -14.24 -9.98
N VAL A 148 -10.91 -14.76 -10.34
CA VAL A 148 -10.76 -16.01 -11.10
C VAL A 148 -9.74 -16.93 -10.47
N LEU A 149 -9.72 -18.17 -10.95
CA LEU A 149 -8.67 -19.13 -10.67
C LEU A 149 -7.79 -19.30 -11.92
N LEU A 150 -6.48 -19.10 -11.75
CA LEU A 150 -5.48 -19.60 -12.70
C LEU A 150 -5.28 -21.09 -12.46
N ILE A 151 -5.20 -21.85 -13.54
CA ILE A 151 -4.95 -23.29 -13.56
C ILE A 151 -3.94 -23.60 -14.68
N ARG A 152 -3.34 -24.77 -14.63
CA ARG A 152 -2.55 -25.25 -15.77
C ARG A 152 -3.45 -25.49 -16.99
N SER A 153 -3.04 -25.05 -18.18
CA SER A 153 -3.80 -25.21 -19.43
C SER A 153 -4.20 -26.66 -19.71
N ALA A 154 -3.37 -27.61 -19.31
CA ALA A 154 -3.65 -29.05 -19.43
C ALA A 154 -4.84 -29.52 -18.58
N ASP A 155 -5.25 -28.72 -17.59
CA ASP A 155 -6.31 -29.02 -16.62
C ASP A 155 -7.62 -28.26 -16.93
N ALA A 156 -7.68 -27.49 -18.03
CA ALA A 156 -8.79 -26.59 -18.36
C ALA A 156 -10.16 -27.28 -18.41
N ASP A 157 -10.22 -28.56 -18.72
CA ASP A 157 -11.47 -29.33 -18.78
C ASP A 157 -11.85 -30.00 -17.46
N LYS A 158 -11.00 -29.94 -16.44
CA LYS A 158 -11.21 -30.63 -15.15
C LYS A 158 -12.09 -29.84 -14.17
N TYR A 159 -11.97 -28.53 -14.15
CA TYR A 159 -12.55 -27.67 -13.12
C TYR A 159 -13.69 -26.83 -13.70
N LYS A 160 -14.92 -27.15 -13.37
CA LYS A 160 -16.15 -26.51 -13.89
C LYS A 160 -17.10 -26.04 -12.79
N ALA A 161 -16.89 -26.51 -11.57
CA ALA A 161 -17.69 -26.18 -10.41
C ALA A 161 -16.79 -26.10 -9.16
N ALA A 162 -17.28 -25.46 -8.10
CA ALA A 162 -16.54 -25.33 -6.83
C ALA A 162 -16.18 -26.71 -6.23
N GLU A 163 -17.05 -27.70 -6.40
CA GLU A 163 -16.86 -29.06 -5.90
C GLU A 163 -15.69 -29.81 -6.55
N ASP A 164 -15.27 -29.38 -7.74
CA ASP A 164 -14.12 -29.96 -8.45
C ASP A 164 -12.79 -29.66 -7.75
N PHE A 165 -12.78 -28.68 -6.84
CA PHE A 165 -11.62 -28.32 -6.02
C PHE A 165 -11.59 -29.03 -4.65
N ALA A 166 -12.53 -29.92 -4.36
CA ALA A 166 -12.61 -30.63 -3.07
C ALA A 166 -11.31 -31.41 -2.78
N GLY A 167 -10.65 -31.08 -1.65
CA GLY A 167 -9.40 -31.68 -1.23
C GLY A 167 -8.15 -31.26 -2.02
N LEU A 168 -8.28 -30.30 -2.96
CA LEU A 168 -7.20 -29.75 -3.74
C LEU A 168 -6.61 -28.52 -3.06
N ASP A 169 -5.31 -28.27 -3.30
CA ASP A 169 -4.60 -27.11 -2.78
C ASP A 169 -4.82 -25.91 -3.69
N VAL A 170 -5.48 -24.87 -3.15
CA VAL A 170 -5.79 -23.63 -3.88
C VAL A 170 -5.06 -22.47 -3.23
N GLY A 171 -4.10 -21.89 -3.97
CA GLY A 171 -3.30 -20.76 -3.52
C GLY A 171 -4.05 -19.46 -3.63
N ALA A 172 -3.82 -18.55 -2.67
CA ALA A 172 -4.20 -17.15 -2.74
C ALA A 172 -3.23 -16.30 -1.91
N GLN A 173 -3.05 -15.05 -2.30
CA GLN A 173 -2.16 -14.14 -1.58
C GLN A 173 -2.67 -13.88 -0.16
N ASN A 174 -1.75 -13.83 0.79
CA ASN A 174 -2.08 -13.64 2.21
C ASN A 174 -2.83 -12.32 2.45
N ALA A 175 -3.89 -12.38 3.26
CA ALA A 175 -4.76 -11.23 3.60
C ALA A 175 -5.41 -10.54 2.38
N SER A 176 -5.54 -11.23 1.24
CA SER A 176 -6.22 -10.75 0.04
C SER A 176 -7.71 -11.05 0.04
N LEU A 177 -8.46 -10.34 -0.82
CA LEU A 177 -9.86 -10.69 -1.13
C LEU A 177 -9.94 -12.12 -1.68
N GLN A 178 -8.99 -12.53 -2.52
CA GLN A 178 -8.96 -13.85 -3.12
C GLN A 178 -8.86 -14.96 -2.06
N MET A 179 -8.04 -14.76 -1.01
CA MET A 179 -7.96 -15.71 0.10
C MET A 179 -9.30 -15.82 0.86
N GLN A 180 -9.99 -14.68 1.05
CA GLN A 180 -11.32 -14.68 1.63
C GLN A 180 -12.30 -15.48 0.75
N LEU A 181 -12.32 -15.21 -0.56
CA LEU A 181 -13.22 -15.89 -1.51
C LEU A 181 -12.93 -17.40 -1.61
N VAL A 182 -11.67 -17.81 -1.63
CA VAL A 182 -11.29 -19.24 -1.57
C VAL A 182 -11.85 -19.88 -0.32
N THR A 183 -11.70 -19.24 0.84
CA THR A 183 -12.19 -19.77 2.12
C THR A 183 -13.73 -19.85 2.18
N GLU A 184 -14.40 -18.85 1.61
CA GLU A 184 -15.88 -18.76 1.65
C GLU A 184 -16.57 -19.63 0.59
N GLN A 185 -15.99 -19.75 -0.62
CA GLN A 185 -16.68 -20.36 -1.77
C GLN A 185 -16.11 -21.69 -2.21
N LEU A 186 -14.87 -22.04 -1.82
CA LEU A 186 -14.24 -23.35 -2.05
C LEU A 186 -14.06 -24.09 -0.71
N THR A 187 -15.13 -24.26 0.04
CA THR A 187 -15.14 -24.72 1.44
C THR A 187 -14.50 -26.09 1.65
N ASP A 188 -14.49 -26.95 0.62
CA ASP A 188 -13.90 -28.27 0.67
C ASP A 188 -12.47 -28.33 0.08
N ALA A 189 -11.94 -27.21 -0.42
CA ALA A 189 -10.54 -27.09 -0.86
C ALA A 189 -9.58 -26.83 0.33
N ASN A 190 -8.30 -27.02 0.11
CA ASN A 190 -7.24 -26.64 1.06
C ASN A 190 -6.68 -25.26 0.67
N PRO A 191 -7.02 -24.16 1.37
CA PRO A 191 -6.46 -22.84 1.06
C PRO A 191 -4.98 -22.79 1.42
N ILE A 192 -4.14 -22.43 0.46
CA ILE A 192 -2.69 -22.29 0.61
C ILE A 192 -2.31 -20.83 0.57
N THR A 193 -1.68 -20.34 1.63
CA THR A 193 -1.22 -18.96 1.73
C THR A 193 0.00 -18.73 0.85
N ILE A 194 -0.09 -17.75 -0.06
CA ILE A 194 0.98 -17.31 -0.96
C ILE A 194 1.48 -15.93 -0.50
N GLY A 195 2.79 -15.75 -0.45
CA GLY A 195 3.40 -14.48 -0.02
C GLY A 195 3.32 -13.40 -1.10
N ASP A 196 3.62 -13.76 -2.36
CA ASP A 196 3.52 -12.89 -3.53
C ASP A 196 2.98 -13.69 -4.73
N ILE A 197 2.37 -12.97 -5.69
CA ILE A 197 1.70 -13.60 -6.84
C ILE A 197 2.70 -14.34 -7.74
N GLY A 198 3.90 -13.81 -7.94
CA GLY A 198 4.95 -14.45 -8.75
C GLY A 198 5.34 -15.82 -8.19
N THR A 199 5.49 -15.94 -6.87
CA THR A 199 5.70 -17.24 -6.19
C THR A 199 4.50 -18.16 -6.41
N GLY A 200 3.25 -17.65 -6.28
CA GLY A 200 2.04 -18.43 -6.55
C GLY A 200 1.98 -18.99 -7.97
N VAL A 201 2.39 -18.24 -8.96
CA VAL A 201 2.49 -18.69 -10.36
C VAL A 201 3.50 -19.83 -10.49
N LEU A 202 4.67 -19.74 -9.85
CA LEU A 202 5.66 -20.80 -9.85
C LEU A 202 5.17 -22.08 -9.14
N GLU A 203 4.49 -21.93 -8.01
CA GLU A 203 3.88 -23.07 -7.28
C GLU A 203 2.83 -23.79 -8.15
N LEU A 204 2.00 -23.02 -8.89
CA LEU A 204 1.02 -23.57 -9.82
C LEU A 204 1.68 -24.31 -10.99
N GLN A 205 2.71 -23.72 -11.61
CA GLN A 205 3.45 -24.33 -12.73
C GLN A 205 4.16 -25.61 -12.29
N ASN A 206 4.73 -25.65 -11.09
CA ASN A 206 5.41 -26.81 -10.53
C ASN A 206 4.44 -27.91 -10.02
N GLY A 207 3.14 -27.64 -9.96
CA GLY A 207 2.12 -28.58 -9.48
C GLY A 207 2.10 -28.75 -7.97
N ASN A 208 2.61 -27.77 -7.22
CA ASN A 208 2.53 -27.72 -5.76
C ASN A 208 1.16 -27.21 -5.27
N ILE A 209 0.45 -26.47 -6.12
CA ILE A 209 -0.97 -26.11 -5.99
C ILE A 209 -1.70 -26.45 -7.29
N GLU A 210 -2.99 -26.68 -7.22
CA GLU A 210 -3.84 -26.96 -8.38
C GLU A 210 -4.41 -25.73 -9.03
N ALA A 211 -4.64 -24.67 -8.25
CA ALA A 211 -5.15 -23.39 -8.74
C ALA A 211 -4.57 -22.23 -7.92
N LEU A 212 -4.53 -21.04 -8.54
CA LEU A 212 -4.14 -19.78 -7.89
C LEU A 212 -5.26 -18.75 -8.09
N ALA A 213 -5.83 -18.25 -7.00
CA ALA A 213 -6.86 -17.22 -7.03
C ALA A 213 -6.23 -15.84 -7.22
N VAL A 214 -6.68 -15.12 -8.24
CA VAL A 214 -6.19 -13.79 -8.62
C VAL A 214 -7.32 -12.95 -9.24
N ALA A 215 -7.13 -11.64 -9.33
CA ALA A 215 -8.02 -10.78 -10.11
C ALA A 215 -7.88 -11.08 -11.62
N LYS A 216 -8.96 -10.99 -12.37
CA LYS A 216 -9.01 -11.36 -13.80
C LYS A 216 -8.09 -10.52 -14.68
N GLY A 217 -7.95 -9.23 -14.38
CA GLY A 217 -7.02 -8.35 -15.10
C GLY A 217 -5.58 -8.83 -14.92
N ASN A 218 -5.17 -9.10 -13.69
CA ASN A 218 -3.85 -9.66 -13.37
C ASN A 218 -3.66 -11.04 -14.02
N ALA A 219 -4.65 -11.94 -13.93
CA ALA A 219 -4.64 -13.23 -14.61
C ALA A 219 -4.34 -13.09 -16.12
N SER A 220 -4.96 -12.09 -16.77
CA SER A 220 -4.76 -11.82 -18.20
C SER A 220 -3.32 -11.40 -18.53
N MET A 221 -2.68 -10.64 -17.65
CA MET A 221 -1.25 -10.29 -17.79
C MET A 221 -0.37 -11.54 -17.58
N ILE A 222 -0.63 -12.34 -16.55
CA ILE A 222 0.12 -13.55 -16.24
C ILE A 222 0.07 -14.55 -17.42
N ILE A 223 -1.11 -14.87 -17.95
CA ILE A 223 -1.23 -15.85 -19.05
C ILE A 223 -0.60 -15.36 -20.35
N SER A 224 -0.50 -14.05 -20.56
CA SER A 224 0.18 -13.51 -21.75
C SER A 224 1.65 -13.90 -21.81
N SER A 225 2.28 -14.06 -20.65
CA SER A 225 3.68 -14.45 -20.50
C SER A 225 3.87 -15.93 -20.15
N ASN A 226 2.78 -16.62 -19.76
CA ASN A 226 2.79 -18.03 -19.33
C ASN A 226 1.74 -18.84 -20.09
N PRO A 227 2.01 -19.26 -21.35
CA PRO A 227 1.02 -19.93 -22.20
C PRO A 227 0.64 -21.34 -21.71
N ASP A 228 1.33 -21.88 -20.74
CA ASP A 228 1.02 -23.13 -20.03
C ASP A 228 -0.05 -22.96 -18.95
N LEU A 229 -0.47 -21.72 -18.65
CA LEU A 229 -1.55 -21.39 -17.74
C LEU A 229 -2.81 -20.96 -18.48
N ALA A 230 -3.96 -21.07 -17.82
CA ALA A 230 -5.26 -20.67 -18.32
C ALA A 230 -6.15 -20.15 -17.17
N ILE A 231 -7.11 -19.32 -17.50
CA ILE A 231 -8.20 -18.96 -16.56
C ILE A 231 -9.19 -20.11 -16.52
N CYS A 232 -9.54 -20.55 -15.29
CA CYS A 232 -10.60 -21.54 -15.07
C CYS A 232 -11.94 -21.03 -15.59
N SER A 233 -12.80 -21.92 -16.04
CA SER A 233 -14.15 -21.56 -16.47
C SER A 233 -15.14 -21.31 -15.32
N TRP A 234 -14.79 -21.72 -14.12
CA TRP A 234 -15.50 -21.36 -12.90
C TRP A 234 -14.94 -20.04 -12.34
N GLU A 235 -15.80 -19.14 -11.93
CA GLU A 235 -15.44 -17.81 -11.40
C GLU A 235 -16.08 -17.62 -10.02
N PHE A 236 -15.46 -16.78 -9.19
CA PHE A 236 -16.02 -16.42 -7.89
C PHE A 236 -17.24 -15.51 -8.04
N ASP A 237 -18.19 -15.63 -7.12
CA ASP A 237 -19.27 -14.65 -6.94
C ASP A 237 -18.74 -13.48 -6.09
N VAL A 238 -18.57 -12.32 -6.72
CA VAL A 238 -17.98 -11.14 -6.07
C VAL A 238 -19.08 -10.17 -5.68
N LYS A 239 -19.12 -9.76 -4.42
CA LYS A 239 -20.05 -8.75 -3.96
C LYS A 239 -19.71 -7.39 -4.57
N ALA A 240 -20.73 -6.61 -4.96
CA ALA A 240 -20.56 -5.30 -5.58
C ALA A 240 -19.69 -4.32 -4.75
N GLU A 241 -19.70 -4.43 -3.43
CA GLU A 241 -18.90 -3.62 -2.53
C GLU A 241 -17.37 -3.89 -2.61
N TYR A 242 -16.99 -5.04 -3.18
CA TYR A 242 -15.59 -5.44 -3.38
C TYR A 242 -15.04 -5.03 -4.75
N GLU A 243 -15.89 -4.47 -5.63
CA GLU A 243 -15.53 -4.16 -7.02
C GLU A 243 -14.74 -2.85 -7.21
N ALA A 244 -14.37 -2.17 -6.13
CA ALA A 244 -13.60 -0.93 -6.19
C ALA A 244 -12.44 -0.94 -5.20
N ASN A 245 -11.36 -0.27 -5.56
CA ASN A 245 -10.19 -0.15 -4.70
C ASN A 245 -10.31 1.01 -3.72
N VAL A 246 -9.59 0.88 -2.62
CA VAL A 246 -9.48 1.88 -1.55
C VAL A 246 -8.02 2.10 -1.15
N VAL A 247 -7.72 3.28 -0.65
CA VAL A 247 -6.46 3.58 0.05
C VAL A 247 -6.64 3.24 1.53
N LEU A 248 -5.70 2.52 2.10
CA LEU A 248 -5.65 2.28 3.53
C LEU A 248 -4.84 3.39 4.19
N VAL A 249 -5.42 4.06 5.17
CA VAL A 249 -4.78 5.09 6.00
C VAL A 249 -4.80 4.64 7.45
N THR A 250 -3.75 4.93 8.20
CA THR A 250 -3.69 4.62 9.64
C THR A 250 -4.95 5.07 10.36
N LYS A 251 -5.50 4.21 11.21
CA LYS A 251 -6.75 4.48 11.93
C LYS A 251 -6.62 5.73 12.80
N GLY A 252 -7.58 6.65 12.66
CA GLY A 252 -7.63 7.92 13.41
C GLY A 252 -6.90 9.09 12.72
N GLU A 253 -6.25 8.88 11.57
CA GLU A 253 -5.60 9.95 10.78
C GLU A 253 -6.61 10.59 9.80
N ASP A 254 -7.63 11.24 10.36
CA ASP A 254 -8.77 11.78 9.61
C ASP A 254 -8.37 12.94 8.69
N GLU A 255 -7.40 13.76 9.08
CA GLU A 255 -6.89 14.87 8.27
C GLU A 255 -6.13 14.36 7.03
N LEU A 256 -5.36 13.29 7.17
CA LEU A 256 -4.69 12.65 6.04
C LEU A 256 -5.72 12.03 5.10
N LEU A 257 -6.71 11.29 5.66
CA LEU A 257 -7.80 10.70 4.87
C LEU A 257 -8.57 11.75 4.07
N ALA A 258 -8.89 12.89 4.68
CA ALA A 258 -9.61 13.97 4.00
C ALA A 258 -8.84 14.49 2.77
N VAL A 259 -7.52 14.71 2.92
CA VAL A 259 -6.67 15.16 1.79
C VAL A 259 -6.52 14.08 0.72
N VAL A 260 -6.43 12.81 1.11
CA VAL A 260 -6.43 11.69 0.16
C VAL A 260 -7.73 11.69 -0.66
N ASN A 261 -8.89 11.79 -0.01
CA ASN A 261 -10.19 11.83 -0.71
C ASN A 261 -10.34 13.04 -1.64
N GLU A 262 -9.84 14.22 -1.25
CA GLU A 262 -9.80 15.39 -2.13
C GLU A 262 -8.93 15.13 -3.38
N ALA A 263 -7.77 14.50 -3.21
CA ALA A 263 -6.88 14.14 -4.32
C ALA A 263 -7.54 13.11 -5.26
N LEU A 264 -8.20 12.08 -4.71
CA LEU A 264 -8.95 11.08 -5.48
C LEU A 264 -10.05 11.73 -6.32
N ALA A 265 -10.87 12.58 -5.69
CA ALA A 265 -11.97 13.28 -6.36
C ALA A 265 -11.44 14.19 -7.50
N LYS A 266 -10.31 14.86 -7.27
CA LYS A 266 -9.69 15.71 -8.29
C LYS A 266 -9.10 14.89 -9.43
N ALA A 267 -8.40 13.80 -9.16
CA ALA A 267 -7.86 12.90 -10.19
C ALA A 267 -8.98 12.34 -11.09
N TYR A 268 -10.11 11.96 -10.47
CA TYR A 268 -11.30 11.52 -11.20
C TYR A 268 -11.87 12.63 -12.08
N ALA A 269 -12.06 13.83 -11.53
CA ALA A 269 -12.61 14.97 -12.27
C ALA A 269 -11.73 15.43 -13.45
N ASP A 270 -10.41 15.29 -13.29
CA ASP A 270 -9.43 15.60 -14.33
C ASP A 270 -9.30 14.48 -15.39
N GLY A 271 -9.98 13.32 -15.20
CA GLY A 271 -9.97 12.18 -16.12
C GLY A 271 -8.67 11.36 -16.13
N LEU A 272 -7.85 11.47 -15.07
CA LEU A 272 -6.50 10.89 -15.02
C LEU A 272 -6.50 9.36 -14.88
N TYR A 273 -7.54 8.75 -14.32
CA TYR A 273 -7.56 7.31 -14.07
C TYR A 273 -7.41 6.48 -15.34
N GLY A 274 -8.17 6.83 -16.39
CA GLY A 274 -8.07 6.15 -17.67
C GLY A 274 -6.70 6.34 -18.35
N GLU A 275 -6.10 7.52 -18.22
CA GLU A 275 -4.75 7.79 -18.73
C GLU A 275 -3.70 6.94 -18.04
N TRP A 276 -3.70 6.93 -16.68
CA TRP A 276 -2.75 6.16 -15.89
C TRP A 276 -2.90 4.66 -16.09
N TYR A 277 -4.14 4.15 -16.15
CA TYR A 277 -4.39 2.73 -16.35
C TYR A 277 -3.90 2.26 -17.73
N ASN A 278 -4.24 3.00 -18.80
CA ASN A 278 -3.79 2.66 -20.14
C ASN A 278 -2.25 2.69 -20.26
N ALA A 279 -1.60 3.69 -19.66
CA ALA A 279 -0.14 3.77 -19.63
C ALA A 279 0.47 2.59 -18.86
N ALA A 280 -0.12 2.20 -17.74
CA ALA A 280 0.32 1.05 -16.94
C ALA A 280 0.17 -0.27 -17.71
N VAL A 281 -0.96 -0.48 -18.39
CA VAL A 281 -1.19 -1.67 -19.24
C VAL A 281 -0.16 -1.78 -20.35
N GLU A 282 0.17 -0.67 -21.04
CA GLU A 282 1.19 -0.69 -22.10
C GLU A 282 2.59 -0.97 -21.53
N LEU A 283 2.90 -0.43 -20.35
CA LEU A 283 4.17 -0.67 -19.68
C LEU A 283 4.29 -2.12 -19.19
N ALA A 284 3.19 -2.69 -18.66
CA ALA A 284 3.14 -4.08 -18.19
C ALA A 284 3.38 -5.13 -19.32
N LYS A 285 3.15 -4.76 -20.57
CA LYS A 285 3.45 -5.61 -21.73
C LYS A 285 4.92 -5.56 -22.17
N SER A 286 5.74 -4.71 -21.57
CA SER A 286 7.16 -4.59 -21.90
C SER A 286 7.97 -5.77 -21.37
N GLU A 287 9.08 -6.10 -22.04
CA GLU A 287 10.03 -7.14 -21.60
C GLU A 287 10.70 -6.81 -20.24
N ASN A 288 10.61 -5.56 -19.79
CA ASN A 288 11.18 -5.09 -18.52
C ASN A 288 10.19 -5.11 -17.37
N ALA A 289 8.90 -5.36 -17.65
CA ALA A 289 7.90 -5.50 -16.60
C ALA A 289 8.12 -6.82 -15.85
N THR A 290 8.20 -6.75 -14.54
CA THR A 290 8.35 -7.92 -13.68
C THR A 290 7.62 -7.70 -12.38
N GLU A 291 7.10 -8.77 -11.83
CA GLU A 291 6.58 -8.80 -10.47
C GLU A 291 7.74 -9.10 -9.53
N LYS A 292 7.91 -8.27 -8.51
CA LYS A 292 9.02 -8.43 -7.59
C LYS A 292 8.66 -9.41 -6.50
N THR A 293 9.40 -10.51 -6.42
CA THR A 293 9.46 -11.31 -5.21
C THR A 293 10.15 -10.51 -4.12
N ILE A 294 9.49 -10.33 -2.99
CA ILE A 294 10.03 -9.60 -1.84
C ILE A 294 10.55 -10.65 -0.85
N ASP A 295 11.88 -10.67 -0.69
CA ASP A 295 12.60 -11.59 0.20
C ASP A 295 12.43 -11.20 1.69
#